data_6f94171c645f85c346284e958f6da1ad
#
_entry.id   6f94171c645f85c346284e958f6da1ad
#
_cell.length_a   1.000
_cell.length_b   1.000
_cell.length_c   1.000
_cell.angle_alpha   90.00
_cell.angle_beta   90.00
_cell.angle_gamma   90.00
#
_symmetry.space_group_name_H-M   'P 1'
#
loop_
_entity.id
_entity.type
_entity.pdbx_description
1 polymer ?
#
loop_
_entity_poly.entity_id
_entity_poly.type
_entity_poly.pdbx_seq_one_letter_code
_entity_poly.pdbx_strand_id
1 'polypeptide(L)'
;MKVFLDTNVWLSATIFSGLCEELVLQCAQQECLFSSDLVRTEAHEVLLRKFPQVPNACDLFDAAWQAAQGIPDMAEPGGDNDRRLVKAAAAMDIDLFVTGDKRMLGWGSAKRVTGVMQIVSPREAWGILFGGVVEP
;
A
#
# COMPACT_ATOMS: atom_id res chain seq x y z
N MET A 1 4.87 -13.23 4.57
CA MET A 1 5.32 -12.29 3.53
C MET A 1 4.86 -10.89 3.91
N LYS A 2 5.77 -9.93 3.94
CA LYS A 2 5.44 -8.56 4.34
C LYS A 2 4.93 -7.77 3.15
N VAL A 3 3.80 -7.06 3.33
CA VAL A 3 3.12 -6.34 2.25
C VAL A 3 2.98 -4.87 2.61
N PHE A 4 3.36 -4.00 1.68
CA PHE A 4 3.18 -2.56 1.79
C PHE A 4 2.29 -2.09 0.65
N LEU A 5 1.22 -1.37 0.97
CA LEU A 5 0.29 -0.88 -0.03
C LEU A 5 0.53 0.60 -0.29
N ASP A 6 0.66 0.97 -1.57
CA ASP A 6 0.78 2.36 -1.98
C ASP A 6 -0.50 3.14 -1.61
N THR A 7 -0.38 4.43 -1.49
CA THR A 7 -1.50 5.30 -1.07
C THR A 7 -2.75 5.09 -1.92
N ASN A 8 -2.61 4.96 -3.25
CA ASN A 8 -3.78 4.81 -4.11
C ASN A 8 -4.53 3.50 -3.88
N VAL A 9 -3.83 2.46 -3.44
CA VAL A 9 -4.48 1.17 -3.08
C VAL A 9 -5.33 1.36 -1.82
N TRP A 10 -4.80 2.06 -0.83
CA TRP A 10 -5.53 2.41 0.38
C TRP A 10 -6.76 3.28 0.08
N LEU A 11 -6.61 4.26 -0.82
CA LEU A 11 -7.72 5.13 -1.21
C LEU A 11 -8.82 4.33 -1.89
N SER A 12 -8.46 3.44 -2.80
CA SER A 12 -9.43 2.58 -3.47
C SER A 12 -10.15 1.68 -2.47
N ALA A 13 -9.44 1.13 -1.50
CA ALA A 13 -10.02 0.29 -0.47
C ALA A 13 -11.01 1.07 0.41
N THR A 14 -10.73 2.33 0.66
CA THR A 14 -11.56 3.18 1.52
C THR A 14 -12.84 3.62 0.83
N ILE A 15 -12.75 3.98 -0.45
CA ILE A 15 -13.88 4.59 -1.18
C ILE A 15 -14.72 3.55 -1.92
N PHE A 16 -14.11 2.48 -2.42
CA PHE A 16 -14.80 1.49 -3.25
C PHE A 16 -14.69 0.11 -2.63
N SER A 17 -15.73 -0.71 -2.84
CA SER A 17 -15.63 -2.13 -2.53
C SER A 17 -14.95 -2.84 -3.70
N GLY A 18 -14.22 -3.92 -3.42
CA GLY A 18 -13.56 -4.70 -4.45
C GLY A 18 -12.22 -5.25 -4.00
N LEU A 19 -11.33 -5.45 -4.96
CA LEU A 19 -10.06 -6.14 -4.72
C LEU A 19 -9.16 -5.44 -3.71
N CYS A 20 -9.05 -4.10 -3.79
CA CYS A 20 -8.20 -3.36 -2.85
C CYS A 20 -8.70 -3.49 -1.42
N GLU A 21 -10.02 -3.42 -1.22
CA GLU A 21 -10.62 -3.62 0.09
C GLU A 21 -10.31 -5.03 0.62
N GLU A 22 -10.45 -6.04 -0.23
CA GLU A 22 -10.15 -7.42 0.15
C GLU A 22 -8.67 -7.60 0.51
N LEU A 23 -7.77 -6.96 -0.23
CA LEU A 23 -6.35 -7.01 0.09
C LEU A 23 -6.07 -6.45 1.49
N VAL A 24 -6.65 -5.29 1.81
CA VAL A 24 -6.47 -4.69 3.13
C VAL A 24 -6.97 -5.63 4.21
N LEU A 25 -8.18 -6.16 4.05
CA LEU A 25 -8.78 -7.05 5.03
C LEU A 25 -7.97 -8.33 5.23
N GLN A 26 -7.58 -8.98 4.13
CA GLN A 26 -6.84 -10.24 4.22
C GLN A 26 -5.42 -10.04 4.75
N CYS A 27 -4.74 -8.99 4.31
CA CYS A 27 -3.40 -8.71 4.83
C CYS A 27 -3.45 -8.33 6.31
N ALA A 28 -4.48 -7.62 6.75
CA ALA A 28 -4.68 -7.32 8.17
C ALA A 28 -4.88 -8.59 8.98
N GLN A 29 -5.72 -9.52 8.50
CA GLN A 29 -5.96 -10.78 9.18
C GLN A 29 -4.70 -11.65 9.25
N GLN A 30 -3.87 -11.60 8.23
CA GLN A 30 -2.62 -12.36 8.18
C GLN A 30 -1.48 -11.65 8.93
N GLU A 31 -1.75 -10.47 9.48
CA GLU A 31 -0.77 -9.67 10.22
C GLU A 31 0.48 -9.36 9.39
N CYS A 32 0.29 -9.19 8.09
CA CYS A 32 1.41 -8.92 7.17
C CYS A 32 1.32 -7.52 6.54
N LEU A 33 0.43 -6.67 7.03
CA LEU A 33 0.17 -5.36 6.46
C LEU A 33 1.06 -4.30 7.11
N PHE A 34 1.77 -3.55 6.28
CA PHE A 34 2.69 -2.49 6.71
C PHE A 34 2.35 -1.18 6.02
N SER A 35 2.57 -0.08 6.69
CA SER A 35 2.36 1.25 6.13
C SER A 35 3.26 2.27 6.83
N SER A 36 3.15 3.53 6.43
CA SER A 36 3.94 4.61 7.02
C SER A 36 3.08 5.86 7.20
N ASP A 37 3.57 6.80 8.00
CA ASP A 37 2.86 8.06 8.22
C ASP A 37 2.71 8.86 6.93
N LEU A 38 3.64 8.74 5.99
CA LEU A 38 3.52 9.43 4.71
C LEU A 38 2.29 8.95 3.94
N VAL A 39 2.00 7.65 3.95
CA VAL A 39 0.79 7.11 3.33
C VAL A 39 -0.45 7.75 3.96
N ARG A 40 -0.51 7.80 5.27
CA ARG A 40 -1.65 8.39 5.97
C ARG A 40 -1.82 9.86 5.62
N THR A 41 -0.74 10.62 5.61
CA THR A 41 -0.75 12.04 5.27
C THR A 41 -1.27 12.27 3.86
N GLU A 42 -0.76 11.51 2.89
CA GLU A 42 -1.20 11.60 1.50
C GLU A 42 -2.67 11.20 1.35
N ALA A 43 -3.07 10.12 2.01
CA ALA A 43 -4.45 9.64 1.92
C ALA A 43 -5.43 10.67 2.46
N HIS A 44 -5.15 11.26 3.62
CA HIS A 44 -6.01 12.29 4.20
C HIS A 44 -6.14 13.49 3.28
N GLU A 45 -5.02 13.93 2.70
CA GLU A 45 -5.04 15.07 1.77
C GLU A 45 -5.94 14.79 0.57
N VAL A 46 -5.79 13.63 -0.04
CA VAL A 46 -6.58 13.26 -1.22
C VAL A 46 -8.06 13.09 -0.86
N LEU A 47 -8.36 12.44 0.27
CA LEU A 47 -9.74 12.21 0.69
C LEU A 47 -10.46 13.54 0.92
N LEU A 48 -9.81 14.50 1.57
CA LEU A 48 -10.41 15.81 1.82
C LEU A 48 -10.57 16.63 0.54
N ARG A 49 -9.64 16.49 -0.39
CA ARG A 49 -9.64 17.29 -1.63
C ARG A 49 -10.55 16.72 -2.70
N LYS A 50 -10.50 15.39 -2.89
CA LYS A 50 -11.22 14.74 -4.00
C LYS A 50 -12.53 14.10 -3.62
N PHE A 51 -12.70 13.74 -2.35
CA PHE A 51 -13.89 13.02 -1.89
C PHE A 51 -14.58 13.72 -0.71
N PRO A 52 -14.76 15.04 -0.77
CA PRO A 52 -15.37 15.76 0.35
C PRO A 52 -16.82 15.38 0.60
N GLN A 53 -17.48 14.79 -0.41
CA GLN A 53 -18.87 14.35 -0.31
C GLN A 53 -19.02 13.01 0.39
N VAL A 54 -17.93 12.28 0.63
CA VAL A 54 -17.99 11.01 1.34
C VAL A 54 -17.86 11.28 2.82
N PRO A 55 -18.95 11.07 3.60
CA PRO A 55 -18.91 11.37 5.02
C PRO A 55 -17.94 10.44 5.75
N ASN A 56 -17.17 11.04 6.65
CA ASN A 56 -16.23 10.29 7.52
C ASN A 56 -15.17 9.50 6.75
N ALA A 57 -14.81 9.94 5.54
CA ALA A 57 -13.83 9.20 4.73
C ALA A 57 -12.50 9.01 5.45
N CYS A 58 -11.99 10.07 6.10
CA CYS A 58 -10.73 9.98 6.85
C CYS A 58 -10.85 9.05 8.05
N ASP A 59 -11.98 9.03 8.73
CA ASP A 59 -12.19 8.13 9.86
C ASP A 59 -12.27 6.67 9.40
N LEU A 60 -12.89 6.43 8.26
CA LEU A 60 -12.94 5.08 7.67
C LEU A 60 -11.54 4.60 7.30
N PHE A 61 -10.76 5.48 6.68
CA PHE A 61 -9.38 5.17 6.37
C PHE A 61 -8.59 4.85 7.64
N ASP A 62 -8.66 5.70 8.64
CA ASP A 62 -7.90 5.53 9.87
C ASP A 62 -8.25 4.22 10.59
N ALA A 63 -9.53 3.85 10.60
CA ALA A 63 -9.97 2.62 11.24
C ALA A 63 -9.31 1.38 10.60
N ALA A 64 -9.22 1.36 9.27
CA ALA A 64 -8.55 0.26 8.57
C ALA A 64 -7.04 0.34 8.71
N TRP A 65 -6.49 1.55 8.64
CA TRP A 65 -5.04 1.77 8.66
C TRP A 65 -4.40 1.38 10.00
N GLN A 66 -5.17 1.43 11.09
CA GLN A 66 -4.67 1.00 12.40
C GLN A 66 -4.25 -0.46 12.44
N ALA A 67 -4.73 -1.29 11.54
CA ALA A 67 -4.33 -2.69 11.45
C ALA A 67 -2.94 -2.86 10.84
N ALA A 68 -2.36 -1.82 10.27
CA ALA A 68 -1.04 -1.89 9.66
C ALA A 68 0.05 -1.63 10.69
N GLN A 69 1.18 -2.31 10.53
CA GLN A 69 2.37 -2.04 11.32
C GLN A 69 3.12 -0.89 10.68
N GLY A 70 3.52 0.11 11.47
CA GLY A 70 4.21 1.29 10.97
C GLY A 70 5.66 1.03 10.65
N ILE A 71 6.15 1.63 9.57
CA ILE A 71 7.57 1.63 9.24
C ILE A 71 8.05 3.09 9.17
N PRO A 72 9.35 3.34 9.44
CA PRO A 72 9.89 4.70 9.35
C PRO A 72 9.87 5.22 7.92
N ASP A 73 9.63 6.52 7.77
CA ASP A 73 9.77 7.20 6.49
C ASP A 73 11.26 7.40 6.20
N MET A 74 11.60 7.34 4.91
CA MET A 74 12.96 7.64 4.47
C MET A 74 12.93 8.95 3.68
N ALA A 75 13.07 10.04 4.39
CA ALA A 75 13.10 11.36 3.77
C ALA A 75 14.26 11.44 2.78
N GLU A 76 13.98 11.94 1.60
CA GLU A 76 14.98 12.10 0.58
C GLU A 76 14.85 13.50 0.00
N PRO A 77 15.85 14.36 0.21
CA PRO A 77 15.78 15.72 -0.30
C PRO A 77 15.59 15.73 -1.82
N GLY A 78 14.57 16.42 -2.28
CA GLY A 78 14.28 16.52 -3.71
C GLY A 78 13.67 15.29 -4.34
N GLY A 79 13.45 14.22 -3.58
CA GLY A 79 12.81 13.01 -4.08
C GLY A 79 11.30 13.13 -4.09
N ASP A 80 10.64 12.44 -5.01
CA ASP A 80 9.19 12.37 -5.00
C ASP A 80 8.71 11.37 -3.94
N ASN A 81 7.46 11.48 -3.55
CA ASN A 81 6.89 10.66 -2.50
C ASN A 81 6.86 9.18 -2.88
N ASP A 82 6.65 8.87 -4.15
CA ASP A 82 6.59 7.48 -4.59
C ASP A 82 7.92 6.77 -4.34
N ARG A 83 9.03 7.43 -4.66
CA ARG A 83 10.35 6.87 -4.41
C ARG A 83 10.65 6.75 -2.92
N ARG A 84 10.20 7.71 -2.12
CA ARG A 84 10.35 7.66 -0.66
C ARG A 84 9.64 6.43 -0.10
N LEU A 85 8.42 6.17 -0.56
CA LEU A 85 7.66 5.01 -0.10
C LEU A 85 8.36 3.70 -0.47
N VAL A 86 8.84 3.59 -1.70
CA VAL A 86 9.54 2.38 -2.17
C VAL A 86 10.82 2.17 -1.36
N LYS A 87 11.59 3.22 -1.13
CA LYS A 87 12.82 3.11 -0.36
C LYS A 87 12.57 2.71 1.09
N ALA A 88 11.56 3.31 1.71
CA ALA A 88 11.20 2.99 3.09
C ALA A 88 10.79 1.52 3.20
N ALA A 89 9.97 1.05 2.29
CA ALA A 89 9.52 -0.34 2.27
C ALA A 89 10.70 -1.30 2.07
N ALA A 90 11.56 -1.01 1.10
CA ALA A 90 12.72 -1.88 0.84
C ALA A 90 13.68 -1.93 2.04
N ALA A 91 13.86 -0.80 2.74
CA ALA A 91 14.73 -0.74 3.91
C ALA A 91 14.21 -1.60 5.07
N MET A 92 12.92 -1.85 5.13
CA MET A 92 12.29 -2.66 6.18
C MET A 92 12.01 -4.09 5.73
N ASP A 93 12.68 -4.52 4.67
CA ASP A 93 12.56 -5.89 4.12
C ASP A 93 11.13 -6.28 3.75
N ILE A 94 10.38 -5.33 3.22
CA ILE A 94 9.06 -5.62 2.65
C ILE A 94 9.25 -6.54 1.42
N ASP A 95 8.39 -7.52 1.28
CA ASP A 95 8.45 -8.45 0.16
C ASP A 95 7.68 -7.97 -1.06
N LEU A 96 6.49 -7.41 -0.85
CA LEU A 96 5.64 -6.91 -1.93
C LEU A 96 5.26 -5.47 -1.69
N PHE A 97 5.52 -4.63 -2.68
CA PHE A 97 5.02 -3.25 -2.74
C PHE A 97 3.89 -3.23 -3.76
N VAL A 98 2.67 -2.96 -3.31
CA VAL A 98 1.48 -3.05 -4.15
C VAL A 98 1.04 -1.67 -4.60
N THR A 99 0.92 -1.46 -5.90
CA THR A 99 0.50 -0.18 -6.47
C THR A 99 -0.34 -0.37 -7.72
N GLY A 100 -1.25 0.58 -7.97
CA GLY A 100 -1.97 0.64 -9.23
C GLY A 100 -1.33 1.58 -10.23
N ASP A 101 -0.25 2.26 -9.86
CA ASP A 101 0.42 3.23 -10.72
C ASP A 101 1.30 2.52 -11.74
N LYS A 102 0.97 2.67 -13.03
CA LYS A 102 1.69 1.99 -14.12
C LYS A 102 3.16 2.41 -14.18
N ARG A 103 3.47 3.66 -13.83
CA ARG A 103 4.86 4.12 -13.83
C ARG A 103 5.67 3.34 -12.80
N MET A 104 5.13 3.20 -11.59
CA MET A 104 5.80 2.46 -10.52
C MET A 104 5.88 0.96 -10.83
N LEU A 105 4.85 0.40 -11.44
CA LEU A 105 4.89 -1.00 -11.89
C LEU A 105 6.03 -1.22 -12.89
N GLY A 106 6.33 -0.22 -13.70
CA GLY A 106 7.47 -0.27 -14.63
C GLY A 106 8.82 -0.38 -13.94
N TRP A 107 8.92 -0.03 -12.66
CA TRP A 107 10.17 -0.20 -11.91
C TRP A 107 10.44 -1.68 -11.57
N GLY A 108 9.40 -2.51 -11.49
CA GLY A 108 9.50 -3.96 -11.34
C GLY A 108 9.95 -4.45 -9.98
N SER A 109 11.01 -3.91 -9.46
CA SER A 109 11.58 -4.37 -8.19
C SER A 109 12.47 -3.30 -7.56
N ALA A 110 12.76 -3.50 -6.27
CA ALA A 110 13.70 -2.64 -5.55
C ALA A 110 14.57 -3.52 -4.66
N LYS A 111 15.86 -3.15 -4.56
CA LYS A 111 16.81 -3.89 -3.77
C LYS A 111 16.55 -3.68 -2.30
N ARG A 112 16.58 -4.74 -1.52
CA ARG A 112 16.51 -4.67 -0.06
C ARG A 112 17.73 -5.37 0.54
N VAL A 113 17.84 -5.37 1.86
CA VAL A 113 19.01 -5.96 2.52
C VAL A 113 19.18 -7.43 2.15
N THR A 114 18.10 -8.19 2.21
CA THR A 114 18.14 -9.60 1.87
C THR A 114 17.20 -9.87 0.70
N GLY A 115 17.71 -9.76 -0.51
CA GLY A 115 16.94 -10.08 -1.71
C GLY A 115 16.33 -8.87 -2.38
N VAL A 116 15.15 -9.06 -2.94
CA VAL A 116 14.48 -8.08 -3.79
C VAL A 116 13.02 -7.95 -3.39
N MET A 117 12.55 -6.71 -3.28
CA MET A 117 11.13 -6.42 -3.10
C MET A 117 10.50 -6.30 -4.48
N GLN A 118 9.41 -7.01 -4.71
CA GLN A 118 8.66 -6.92 -5.96
C GLN A 118 7.64 -5.80 -5.90
N ILE A 119 7.52 -5.04 -6.99
CA ILE A 119 6.50 -4.01 -7.16
C ILE A 119 5.43 -4.58 -8.07
N VAL A 120 4.23 -4.78 -7.53
CA VAL A 120 3.16 -5.53 -8.21
C VAL A 120 1.83 -4.81 -8.12
N SER A 121 0.91 -5.19 -9.04
CA SER A 121 -0.45 -4.68 -9.00
C SER A 121 -1.27 -5.37 -7.92
N PRO A 122 -2.43 -4.82 -7.53
CA PRO A 122 -3.32 -5.51 -6.59
C PRO A 122 -3.69 -6.91 -7.03
N ARG A 123 -3.96 -7.11 -8.31
CA ARG A 123 -4.30 -8.44 -8.83
C ARG A 123 -3.14 -9.41 -8.71
N GLU A 124 -1.95 -8.96 -9.08
CA GLU A 124 -0.74 -9.80 -8.94
C GLU A 124 -0.46 -10.14 -7.49
N ALA A 125 -0.62 -9.15 -6.60
CA ALA A 125 -0.43 -9.37 -5.17
C ALA A 125 -1.41 -10.43 -4.64
N TRP A 126 -2.67 -10.34 -5.06
CA TRP A 126 -3.67 -11.32 -4.65
C TRP A 126 -3.27 -12.73 -5.05
N GLY A 127 -2.82 -12.91 -6.31
CA GLY A 127 -2.37 -14.21 -6.79
C GLY A 127 -1.17 -14.75 -6.02
N ILE A 128 -0.21 -13.88 -5.70
CA ILE A 128 0.99 -14.29 -4.98
C ILE A 128 0.65 -14.67 -3.53
N LEU A 129 -0.19 -13.86 -2.87
CA LEU A 129 -0.47 -14.05 -1.44
C LEU A 129 -1.47 -15.16 -1.16
N PHE A 130 -2.50 -15.29 -1.99
CA PHE A 130 -3.61 -16.17 -1.70
C PHE A 130 -3.75 -17.31 -2.70
N GLY A 131 -2.73 -17.49 -3.51
CA GLY A 131 -2.64 -18.60 -4.38
C GLY A 131 -3.60 -18.55 -5.47
N GLY A 132 -3.40 -18.98 -6.54
CA GLY A 132 -4.22 -18.97 -7.62
C GLY A 132 -5.50 -19.63 -7.45
N VAL A 133 -6.03 -19.61 -6.30
CA VAL A 133 -7.14 -20.22 -6.12
C VAL A 133 -8.20 -19.59 -6.68
N VAL A 134 -8.26 -18.75 -6.99
CA VAL A 134 -9.27 -18.30 -7.38
C VAL A 134 -9.52 -17.62 -8.23
N GLU A 135 -9.72 -17.48 -8.72
CA GLU A 135 -10.03 -16.97 -9.37
C GLU A 135 -10.98 -16.68 -9.67
N PRO A 136 -11.43 -16.30 -9.60
CA PRO A 136 -12.67 -16.09 -10.11
C PRO A 136 -12.69 -15.31 -11.30
#